data_b947c99936ca2ed6bbbada5c506ed46d
#
_entry.id   b947c99936ca2ed6bbbada5c506ed46d
#
_cell.length_a   1.000
_cell.length_b   1.000
_cell.length_c   1.000
_cell.angle_alpha   90.00
_cell.angle_beta   90.00
_cell.angle_gamma   90.00
#
_symmetry.space_group_name_H-M   'P 1'
#
loop_
_entity.id
_entity.type
_entity.pdbx_description
1 polymer ?
#
loop_
_entity_poly.entity_id
_entity_poly.type
_entity_poly.pdbx_seq_one_letter_code
_entity_poly.pdbx_strand_id
1 'polypeptide(L)'
;MHEILIISGKGGTGKTTVVSSLAQLAENKILADNDVDAADLHLLLAPQTVEGHDYMGGAKALIDSEKCASCGLCETLCHFDAISMDGPGNGAVAITYQVNDLACEGCGLCAIACPANAVIQQPTVIGRWYVSDTEYGPM
;
A
#
# COMPACT_ATOMS: atom_id res chain seq x y z
N MET A 1 -3.86 30.68 -6.87
CA MET A 1 -4.16 29.30 -7.23
C MET A 1 -5.46 28.92 -6.55
N HIS A 2 -6.44 28.37 -7.29
CA HIS A 2 -7.71 27.90 -6.72
C HIS A 2 -7.67 26.36 -6.76
N GLU A 3 -8.15 25.74 -5.71
CA GLU A 3 -8.27 24.28 -5.62
C GLU A 3 -9.74 23.90 -5.51
N ILE A 4 -10.16 22.90 -6.27
CA ILE A 4 -11.51 22.34 -6.22
C ILE A 4 -11.37 20.86 -5.84
N LEU A 5 -11.86 20.50 -4.66
CA LEU A 5 -11.88 19.14 -4.15
C LEU A 5 -13.28 18.54 -4.32
N ILE A 6 -13.36 17.39 -4.99
CA ILE A 6 -14.60 16.64 -5.18
C ILE A 6 -14.52 15.33 -4.40
N ILE A 7 -15.36 15.23 -3.38
CA ILE A 7 -15.40 14.08 -2.46
C ILE A 7 -16.80 13.48 -2.42
N SER A 8 -16.89 12.21 -2.06
CA SER A 8 -18.15 11.56 -1.73
C SER A 8 -17.96 10.45 -0.71
N GLY A 9 -18.98 10.21 0.11
CA GLY A 9 -18.97 9.15 1.12
C GLY A 9 -19.33 7.76 0.59
N LYS A 10 -19.62 7.60 -0.71
CA LYS A 10 -20.04 6.33 -1.30
C LYS A 10 -19.61 6.23 -2.77
N GLY A 11 -19.28 5.01 -3.22
CA GLY A 11 -19.06 4.72 -4.64
C GLY A 11 -20.30 4.99 -5.51
N GLY A 12 -20.10 5.26 -6.79
CA GLY A 12 -21.19 5.46 -7.76
C GLY A 12 -21.94 6.78 -7.67
N THR A 13 -21.46 7.76 -6.89
CA THR A 13 -22.13 9.08 -6.73
C THR A 13 -21.83 10.07 -7.87
N GLY A 14 -20.99 9.70 -8.84
CA GLY A 14 -20.66 10.52 -9.98
C GLY A 14 -19.45 11.44 -9.80
N LYS A 15 -18.54 11.20 -8.80
CA LYS A 15 -17.29 11.97 -8.64
C LYS A 15 -16.52 12.08 -9.95
N THR A 16 -16.18 10.94 -10.55
CA THR A 16 -15.39 10.87 -11.78
C THR A 16 -16.08 11.59 -12.95
N THR A 17 -17.41 11.49 -13.05
CA THR A 17 -18.19 12.21 -14.08
C THR A 17 -18.11 13.72 -13.90
N VAL A 18 -18.22 14.22 -12.68
CA VAL A 18 -18.12 15.67 -12.39
C VAL A 18 -16.69 16.15 -12.67
N VAL A 19 -15.66 15.42 -12.20
CA VAL A 19 -14.26 15.79 -12.43
C VAL A 19 -13.92 15.80 -13.91
N SER A 20 -14.32 14.79 -14.68
CA SER A 20 -14.08 14.76 -16.13
C SER A 20 -14.80 15.87 -16.90
N SER A 21 -16.01 16.25 -16.46
CA SER A 21 -16.72 17.38 -17.04
C SER A 21 -16.01 18.71 -16.74
N LEU A 22 -15.53 18.91 -15.52
CA LEU A 22 -14.72 20.08 -15.15
C LEU A 22 -13.38 20.10 -15.89
N ALA A 23 -12.80 18.92 -16.13
CA ALA A 23 -11.58 18.80 -16.93
C ALA A 23 -11.74 19.33 -18.35
N GLN A 24 -12.91 19.19 -18.94
CA GLN A 24 -13.21 19.75 -20.27
C GLN A 24 -13.48 21.24 -20.27
N LEU A 25 -14.13 21.76 -19.22
CA LEU A 25 -14.61 23.13 -19.16
C LEU A 25 -13.59 24.13 -18.61
N ALA A 26 -12.74 23.73 -17.69
CA ALA A 26 -11.79 24.63 -17.05
C ALA A 26 -10.54 24.83 -17.91
N GLU A 27 -9.93 26.02 -17.84
CA GLU A 27 -8.68 26.36 -18.49
C GLU A 27 -7.51 26.41 -17.49
N ASN A 28 -6.31 26.20 -17.95
CA ASN A 28 -5.04 26.32 -17.16
C ASN A 28 -5.10 25.57 -15.83
N LYS A 29 -5.45 24.29 -15.87
CA LYS A 29 -5.65 23.42 -14.72
C LYS A 29 -4.65 22.28 -14.66
N ILE A 30 -4.51 21.70 -13.48
CA ILE A 30 -3.89 20.40 -13.20
C ILE A 30 -4.97 19.51 -12.61
N LEU A 31 -5.00 18.27 -13.02
CA LEU A 31 -5.94 17.25 -12.55
C LEU A 31 -5.22 16.32 -11.61
N ALA A 32 -5.91 15.82 -10.57
CA ALA A 32 -5.40 14.79 -9.70
C ALA A 32 -6.49 13.77 -9.38
N ASP A 33 -6.19 12.49 -9.57
CA ASP A 33 -7.03 11.39 -9.10
C ASP A 33 -6.38 10.77 -7.86
N ASN A 34 -7.00 11.01 -6.71
CA ASN A 34 -6.57 10.50 -5.41
C ASN A 34 -7.50 9.39 -4.89
N ASP A 35 -8.33 8.80 -5.76
CA ASP A 35 -9.16 7.65 -5.41
C ASP A 35 -8.30 6.38 -5.45
N VAL A 36 -7.76 5.99 -4.29
CA VAL A 36 -6.79 4.88 -4.19
C VAL A 36 -7.41 3.53 -4.52
N ASP A 37 -8.70 3.36 -4.22
CA ASP A 37 -9.40 2.09 -4.43
C ASP A 37 -9.91 1.94 -5.87
N ALA A 38 -10.27 3.05 -6.52
CA ALA A 38 -10.84 3.07 -7.86
C ALA A 38 -10.44 4.35 -8.62
N ALA A 39 -9.17 4.43 -8.98
CA ALA A 39 -8.61 5.52 -9.77
C ALA A 39 -9.10 5.44 -11.22
N ASP A 40 -10.35 5.82 -11.49
CA ASP A 40 -11.02 5.62 -12.78
C ASP A 40 -10.93 6.82 -13.74
N LEU A 41 -10.36 7.94 -13.31
CA LEU A 41 -10.28 9.15 -14.13
C LEU A 41 -9.43 8.92 -15.40
N HIS A 42 -8.42 8.07 -15.32
CA HIS A 42 -7.57 7.70 -16.44
C HIS A 42 -8.35 6.99 -17.58
N LEU A 43 -9.43 6.29 -17.27
CA LEU A 43 -10.29 5.63 -18.27
C LEU A 43 -11.03 6.64 -19.15
N LEU A 44 -11.31 7.82 -18.61
CA LEU A 44 -12.06 8.87 -19.31
C LEU A 44 -11.15 9.87 -20.02
N LEU A 45 -9.97 10.13 -19.46
CA LEU A 45 -9.07 11.17 -19.96
C LEU A 45 -7.92 10.60 -20.81
N ALA A 46 -7.80 9.27 -20.92
CA ALA A 46 -6.82 8.55 -21.72
C ALA A 46 -5.37 9.15 -21.61
N PRO A 47 -4.82 9.28 -20.40
CA PRO A 47 -3.54 9.93 -20.18
C PRO A 47 -2.39 9.19 -20.84
N GLN A 48 -1.38 9.94 -21.26
CA GLN A 48 -0.07 9.41 -21.62
C GLN A 48 0.87 9.60 -20.43
N THR A 49 1.31 8.50 -19.83
CA THR A 49 2.21 8.54 -18.67
C THR A 49 3.55 9.11 -19.07
N VAL A 50 3.97 10.19 -18.42
CA VAL A 50 5.28 10.83 -18.60
C VAL A 50 6.29 10.19 -17.68
N GLU A 51 5.94 10.03 -16.42
CA GLU A 51 6.78 9.39 -15.39
C GLU A 51 5.95 8.63 -14.37
N GLY A 52 6.56 7.64 -13.73
CA GLY A 52 5.93 6.82 -12.71
C GLY A 52 6.87 6.59 -11.53
N HIS A 53 6.31 6.62 -10.32
CA HIS A 53 7.05 6.50 -9.07
C HIS A 53 6.43 5.45 -8.16
N ASP A 54 7.28 4.69 -7.49
CA ASP A 54 6.82 3.78 -6.44
C ASP A 54 6.45 4.56 -5.18
N TYR A 55 5.33 4.20 -4.58
CA TYR A 55 4.89 4.76 -3.31
C TYR A 55 5.27 3.83 -2.16
N MET A 56 6.22 4.29 -1.35
CA MET A 56 6.70 3.61 -0.15
C MET A 56 5.86 4.09 1.03
N GLY A 57 4.78 3.43 1.33
CA GLY A 57 3.82 3.91 2.35
C GLY A 57 3.54 2.93 3.47
N GLY A 58 4.13 1.75 3.45
CA GLY A 58 3.93 0.71 4.44
C GLY A 58 5.22 0.01 4.83
N ALA A 59 5.09 -0.94 5.73
CA ALA A 59 6.14 -1.89 6.06
C ALA A 59 5.53 -3.28 6.19
N LYS A 60 6.32 -4.31 5.91
CA LYS A 60 5.98 -5.71 6.16
C LYS A 60 6.91 -6.25 7.23
N ALA A 61 6.40 -7.14 8.06
CA ALA A 61 7.25 -7.84 9.02
C ALA A 61 8.08 -8.91 8.29
N LEU A 62 9.35 -9.02 8.64
CA LEU A 62 10.23 -10.10 8.21
C LEU A 62 10.80 -10.76 9.44
N ILE A 63 10.77 -12.10 9.49
CA ILE A 63 11.34 -12.87 10.59
C ILE A 63 12.71 -13.41 10.17
N ASP A 64 13.75 -12.98 10.89
CA ASP A 64 15.09 -13.52 10.79
C ASP A 64 15.11 -14.92 11.43
N SER A 65 15.16 -15.94 10.61
CA SER A 65 15.13 -17.33 11.08
C SER A 65 16.33 -17.68 11.94
N GLU A 66 17.50 -17.06 11.73
CA GLU A 66 18.70 -17.33 12.52
C GLU A 66 18.57 -16.86 13.97
N LYS A 67 17.80 -15.77 14.20
CA LYS A 67 17.54 -15.24 15.53
C LYS A 67 16.26 -15.78 16.17
N CYS A 68 15.40 -16.43 15.39
CA CYS A 68 14.11 -16.88 15.86
C CYS A 68 14.26 -18.01 16.90
N ALA A 69 13.69 -17.81 18.07
CA ALA A 69 13.65 -18.79 19.15
C ALA A 69 12.39 -19.67 19.16
N SER A 70 11.55 -19.58 18.13
CA SER A 70 10.28 -20.35 17.99
C SER A 70 9.32 -20.25 19.19
N CYS A 71 9.29 -19.10 19.86
CA CYS A 71 8.46 -18.91 21.05
C CYS A 71 6.94 -18.73 20.78
N GLY A 72 6.52 -18.54 19.53
CA GLY A 72 5.12 -18.42 19.12
C GLY A 72 4.43 -17.08 19.41
N LEU A 73 5.09 -16.16 20.09
CA LEU A 73 4.45 -14.92 20.54
C LEU A 73 3.98 -14.04 19.36
N CYS A 74 4.76 -13.98 18.27
CA CYS A 74 4.42 -13.20 17.09
C CYS A 74 3.15 -13.73 16.38
N GLU A 75 2.99 -15.06 16.28
CA GLU A 75 1.80 -15.71 15.74
C GLU A 75 0.58 -15.42 16.62
N THR A 76 0.71 -15.63 17.94
CA THR A 76 -0.39 -15.40 18.90
C THR A 76 -0.90 -13.95 18.88
N LEU A 77 -0.03 -12.98 18.63
CA LEU A 77 -0.38 -11.55 18.60
C LEU A 77 -0.84 -11.04 17.24
N CYS A 78 -0.72 -11.86 16.20
CA CYS A 78 -1.09 -11.43 14.85
C CYS A 78 -2.60 -11.46 14.66
N HIS A 79 -3.22 -10.27 14.52
CA HIS A 79 -4.66 -10.15 14.24
C HIS A 79 -5.06 -10.46 12.80
N PHE A 80 -4.05 -10.63 11.92
CA PHE A 80 -4.26 -10.82 10.49
C PHE A 80 -3.94 -12.25 10.05
N ASP A 81 -3.66 -13.16 11.00
CA ASP A 81 -3.26 -14.54 10.74
C ASP A 81 -2.12 -14.67 9.70
N ALA A 82 -1.24 -13.66 9.71
CA ALA A 82 -0.17 -13.54 8.71
C ALA A 82 1.11 -14.28 9.10
N ILE A 83 1.17 -14.95 10.24
CA ILE A 83 2.38 -15.60 10.74
C ILE A 83 2.08 -17.05 11.01
N SER A 84 2.90 -17.94 10.45
CA SER A 84 2.79 -19.38 10.58
C SER A 84 4.12 -20.05 10.96
N MET A 85 4.04 -21.21 11.63
CA MET A 85 5.20 -21.99 12.09
C MET A 85 5.64 -22.96 10.99
N ASP A 86 6.17 -22.43 9.89
CA ASP A 86 6.61 -23.17 8.71
C ASP A 86 7.94 -22.64 8.13
N GLY A 87 8.65 -21.81 8.87
CA GLY A 87 9.97 -21.32 8.51
C GLY A 87 11.08 -22.36 8.69
N PRO A 88 12.26 -22.14 8.09
CA PRO A 88 13.38 -23.06 8.19
C PRO A 88 13.92 -23.15 9.62
N GLY A 89 14.40 -24.33 10.01
CA GLY A 89 15.14 -24.46 11.26
C GLY A 89 16.48 -23.73 11.23
N ASN A 90 17.04 -23.44 12.41
CA ASN A 90 18.30 -22.67 12.53
C ASN A 90 19.39 -23.39 13.35
N GLY A 91 19.24 -24.69 13.59
CA GLY A 91 20.17 -25.50 14.39
C GLY A 91 19.90 -25.43 15.91
N ALA A 92 19.33 -24.36 16.44
CA ALA A 92 18.85 -24.27 17.82
C ALA A 92 17.40 -24.74 17.95
N VAL A 93 16.60 -24.52 16.93
CA VAL A 93 15.20 -24.96 16.84
C VAL A 93 14.95 -25.67 15.50
N ALA A 94 14.07 -26.67 15.50
CA ALA A 94 13.78 -27.48 14.32
C ALA A 94 12.99 -26.73 13.24
N ILE A 95 12.17 -25.74 13.66
CA ILE A 95 11.31 -24.97 12.79
C ILE A 95 11.19 -23.54 13.34
N THR A 96 11.09 -22.56 12.48
CA THR A 96 10.88 -21.16 12.86
C THR A 96 9.56 -20.64 12.34
N TYR A 97 9.26 -19.38 12.57
CA TYR A 97 8.10 -18.69 12.05
C TYR A 97 8.44 -17.93 10.77
N GLN A 98 7.46 -17.79 9.88
CA GLN A 98 7.56 -16.94 8.71
C GLN A 98 6.30 -16.08 8.55
N VAL A 99 6.42 -15.02 7.77
CA VAL A 99 5.33 -14.07 7.50
C VAL A 99 4.79 -14.30 6.10
N ASN A 100 3.47 -14.34 5.98
CA ASN A 100 2.79 -14.25 4.70
C ASN A 100 2.63 -12.77 4.33
N ASP A 101 3.37 -12.31 3.33
CA ASP A 101 3.39 -10.93 2.88
C ASP A 101 2.03 -10.42 2.40
N LEU A 102 1.18 -11.29 1.86
CA LEU A 102 -0.16 -10.89 1.40
C LEU A 102 -1.12 -10.62 2.54
N ALA A 103 -0.98 -11.34 3.64
CA ALA A 103 -1.82 -11.19 4.82
C ALA A 103 -1.28 -10.16 5.83
N CYS A 104 0.01 -9.82 5.77
CA CYS A 104 0.63 -8.90 6.72
C CYS A 104 0.21 -7.46 6.44
N GLU A 105 -0.40 -6.79 7.41
CA GLU A 105 -0.80 -5.37 7.34
C GLU A 105 0.26 -4.40 7.91
N GLY A 106 1.45 -4.91 8.28
CA GLY A 106 2.57 -4.07 8.70
C GLY A 106 2.38 -3.30 10.01
N CYS A 107 1.47 -3.74 10.89
CA CYS A 107 1.14 -3.05 12.15
C CYS A 107 2.31 -2.98 13.16
N GLY A 108 3.35 -3.79 13.01
CA GLY A 108 4.57 -3.76 13.81
C GLY A 108 4.49 -4.44 15.18
N LEU A 109 3.34 -4.93 15.61
CA LEU A 109 3.16 -5.49 16.95
C LEU A 109 4.10 -6.69 17.22
N CYS A 110 4.27 -7.57 16.22
CA CYS A 110 5.15 -8.71 16.30
C CYS A 110 6.63 -8.31 16.46
N ALA A 111 7.06 -7.20 15.85
CA ALA A 111 8.42 -6.70 16.00
C ALA A 111 8.69 -6.14 17.39
N ILE A 112 7.74 -5.38 17.95
CA ILE A 112 7.84 -4.82 19.31
C ILE A 112 7.83 -5.93 20.36
N ALA A 113 7.03 -6.97 20.15
CA ALA A 113 6.84 -8.03 21.14
C ALA A 113 7.90 -9.14 21.08
N CYS A 114 8.73 -9.19 20.04
CA CYS A 114 9.70 -10.29 19.85
C CYS A 114 10.83 -10.24 20.88
N PRO A 115 10.93 -11.20 21.83
CA PRO A 115 11.98 -11.18 22.85
C PRO A 115 13.38 -11.48 22.29
N ALA A 116 13.44 -12.15 21.13
CA ALA A 116 14.68 -12.45 20.44
C ALA A 116 15.12 -11.36 19.45
N ASN A 117 14.35 -10.28 19.29
CA ASN A 117 14.55 -9.26 18.26
C ASN A 117 14.72 -9.85 16.85
N ALA A 118 14.04 -10.95 16.57
CA ALA A 118 14.10 -11.67 15.31
C ALA A 118 13.16 -11.07 14.24
N VAL A 119 12.21 -10.20 14.63
CA VAL A 119 11.24 -9.60 13.71
C VAL A 119 11.66 -8.16 13.41
N ILE A 120 11.82 -7.86 12.13
CA ILE A 120 12.13 -6.52 11.63
C ILE A 120 10.99 -6.00 10.76
N GLN A 121 10.86 -4.68 10.70
CA GLN A 121 9.95 -3.99 9.78
C GLN A 121 10.72 -3.59 8.52
N GLN A 122 10.31 -4.10 7.38
CA GLN A 122 10.92 -3.77 6.10
C GLN A 122 9.97 -2.86 5.30
N PRO A 123 10.42 -1.67 4.89
CA PRO A 123 9.62 -0.80 4.03
C PRO A 123 9.22 -1.51 2.74
N THR A 124 7.99 -1.31 2.29
CA THR A 124 7.49 -1.95 1.08
C THR A 124 6.77 -0.96 0.17
N VAL A 125 6.79 -1.26 -1.11
CA VAL A 125 6.00 -0.54 -2.11
C VAL A 125 4.54 -0.99 -1.95
N ILE A 126 3.65 -0.05 -1.67
CA ILE A 126 2.21 -0.32 -1.52
C ILE A 126 1.38 0.25 -2.67
N GLY A 127 2.00 0.96 -3.59
CA GLY A 127 1.32 1.51 -4.76
C GLY A 127 2.28 2.22 -5.70
N ARG A 128 1.71 2.85 -6.71
CA ARG A 128 2.42 3.70 -7.65
C ARG A 128 1.62 4.94 -7.94
N TRP A 129 2.29 6.06 -8.16
CA TRP A 129 1.68 7.27 -8.66
C TRP A 129 2.37 7.69 -9.96
N TYR A 130 1.65 8.42 -10.78
CA TYR A 130 2.08 8.76 -12.12
C TYR A 130 1.90 10.25 -12.37
N VAL A 131 2.78 10.84 -13.14
CA VAL A 131 2.56 12.11 -13.81
C VAL A 131 2.24 11.82 -15.25
N SER A 132 1.18 12.38 -15.74
CA SER A 132 0.67 12.08 -17.07
C SER A 132 0.18 13.34 -17.79
N ASP A 133 0.27 13.35 -19.10
CA ASP A 133 -0.34 14.37 -19.94
C ASP A 133 -1.65 13.85 -20.52
N THR A 134 -2.65 14.72 -20.57
CA THR A 134 -3.93 14.46 -21.23
C THR A 134 -4.24 15.58 -22.22
N GLU A 135 -5.19 15.37 -23.11
CA GLU A 135 -5.70 16.45 -23.99
C GLU A 135 -6.34 17.62 -23.23
N TYR A 136 -6.69 17.39 -21.95
CA TYR A 136 -7.31 18.38 -21.07
C TYR A 136 -6.32 19.04 -20.10
N GLY A 137 -5.07 18.68 -20.12
CA GLY A 137 -3.99 19.19 -19.27
C GLY A 137 -3.26 18.10 -18.49
N PRO A 138 -2.26 18.48 -17.69
CA PRO A 138 -1.51 17.51 -16.87
C PRO A 138 -2.36 16.87 -15.77
N MET A 139 -2.08 15.59 -15.50
CA MET A 139 -2.74 14.79 -14.48
C MET A 139 -1.72 14.04 -13.63
#